data_cdcf64528515b145a53a30541936077d
#
_entry.id   cdcf64528515b145a53a30541936077d
#
_cell.length_a   1.000
_cell.length_b   1.000
_cell.length_c   1.000
_cell.angle_alpha   90.00
_cell.angle_beta   90.00
_cell.angle_gamma   90.00
#
_symmetry.space_group_name_H-M   'P 1'
#
loop_
_entity.id
_entity.type
_entity.pdbx_description
1 polymer ?
#
loop_
_entity_poly.entity_id
_entity_poly.type
_entity_poly.pdbx_seq_one_letter_code
_entity_poly.pdbx_strand_id
1 'polypeptide(L)'
;MALYNTFLLKKSVFSLDKSISYVVFYALLILVNEFVEGGCGMYAVIKTGGKQYKVSPGDVVRVESLDAKKGDTVEIKDVYMIADGDNISIGKPLLSSAKVTAEVVEEDRGVKLLIFKHRRRKAFRKTNGHRQNYTGIKVKEIIA
;
A
#
# COMPACT_ATOMS: atom_id res chain seq x y z
N MET A 1 27.38 -19.95 -0.31
CA MET A 1 28.38 -19.54 -1.33
C MET A 1 28.18 -18.05 -1.66
N ALA A 2 28.36 -17.17 -0.69
CA ALA A 2 28.15 -15.71 -0.85
C ALA A 2 29.01 -14.92 0.16
N LEU A 3 30.33 -15.14 0.14
CA LEU A 3 31.30 -14.46 1.05
C LEU A 3 32.52 -13.88 0.31
N TYR A 4 32.45 -13.64 -0.99
CA TYR A 4 33.63 -13.25 -1.78
C TYR A 4 33.59 -11.83 -2.38
N ASN A 5 32.60 -10.99 -2.12
CA ASN A 5 32.53 -9.67 -2.79
C ASN A 5 32.79 -8.43 -1.90
N THR A 6 33.19 -8.61 -0.66
CA THR A 6 33.49 -7.47 0.25
C THR A 6 34.96 -7.07 0.32
N PHE A 7 35.84 -7.72 -0.45
CA PHE A 7 37.28 -7.48 -0.33
C PHE A 7 37.92 -6.55 -1.37
N LEU A 8 37.21 -6.15 -2.40
CA LEU A 8 37.80 -5.39 -3.53
C LEU A 8 37.53 -3.87 -3.52
N LEU A 9 36.77 -3.34 -2.55
CA LEU A 9 36.52 -1.87 -2.43
C LEU A 9 37.46 -1.15 -1.46
N LYS A 10 38.53 -1.81 -1.01
CA LYS A 10 39.42 -1.31 0.05
C LYS A 10 40.68 -0.59 -0.44
N LYS A 11 40.78 -0.14 -1.67
CA LYS A 11 42.05 0.38 -2.21
C LYS A 11 42.07 1.75 -2.89
N SER A 12 41.07 2.61 -2.76
CA SER A 12 41.16 3.94 -3.38
C SER A 12 40.47 5.08 -2.65
N VAL A 13 40.51 5.14 -1.31
CA VAL A 13 40.22 6.42 -0.62
C VAL A 13 41.32 6.68 0.36
N PHE A 14 42.34 7.39 -0.14
CA PHE A 14 43.50 7.82 0.60
C PHE A 14 43.27 9.25 1.13
N SER A 15 43.48 9.42 2.43
CA SER A 15 43.77 10.68 3.11
C SER A 15 42.63 11.71 3.24
N LEU A 16 41.81 11.51 4.26
CA LEU A 16 41.12 12.62 4.96
C LEU A 16 40.91 12.17 6.43
N ASP A 17 41.08 13.12 7.36
CA ASP A 17 41.13 12.94 8.83
C ASP A 17 40.25 11.83 9.39
N LYS A 18 40.82 10.92 10.15
CA LYS A 18 40.20 9.68 10.67
C LYS A 18 38.91 9.88 11.49
N SER A 19 38.66 11.06 12.03
CA SER A 19 37.45 11.32 12.84
C SER A 19 36.20 11.63 12.03
N ILE A 20 36.36 12.33 10.91
CA ILE A 20 35.23 12.72 10.04
C ILE A 20 34.78 11.53 9.17
N SER A 21 35.71 10.66 8.78
CA SER A 21 35.43 9.48 7.96
C SER A 21 34.54 8.47 8.65
N TYR A 22 34.67 8.28 9.95
CA TYR A 22 33.81 7.34 10.70
C TYR A 22 32.36 7.83 10.84
N VAL A 23 32.17 9.12 11.09
CA VAL A 23 30.82 9.70 11.25
C VAL A 23 30.07 9.68 9.93
N VAL A 24 30.72 10.02 8.83
CA VAL A 24 30.12 9.98 7.48
C VAL A 24 29.84 8.54 7.03
N PHE A 25 30.76 7.61 7.36
CA PHE A 25 30.54 6.19 7.04
C PHE A 25 29.41 5.56 7.86
N TYR A 26 29.28 5.92 9.13
CA TYR A 26 28.17 5.48 9.98
C TYR A 26 26.84 6.11 9.57
N ALA A 27 26.82 7.39 9.22
CA ALA A 27 25.64 8.05 8.69
C ALA A 27 25.21 7.46 7.33
N LEU A 28 26.16 7.12 6.45
CA LEU A 28 25.88 6.46 5.18
C LEU A 28 25.39 5.02 5.40
N LEU A 29 25.91 4.30 6.38
CA LEU A 29 25.49 2.95 6.74
C LEU A 29 24.05 2.93 7.30
N ILE A 30 23.70 3.94 8.10
CA ILE A 30 22.34 4.11 8.63
C ILE A 30 21.38 4.46 7.49
N LEU A 31 21.74 5.38 6.58
CA LEU A 31 20.95 5.73 5.41
C LEU A 31 20.75 4.56 4.43
N VAL A 32 21.75 3.71 4.29
CA VAL A 32 21.65 2.51 3.45
C VAL A 32 20.77 1.44 4.10
N ASN A 33 20.78 1.31 5.43
CA ASN A 33 19.87 0.39 6.13
C ASN A 33 18.42 0.84 6.04
N GLU A 34 18.11 2.14 6.10
CA GLU A 34 16.74 2.62 5.89
C GLU A 34 16.26 2.46 4.43
N PHE A 35 17.18 2.41 3.45
CA PHE A 35 16.82 2.19 2.05
C PHE A 35 16.69 0.70 1.67
N VAL A 36 17.19 -0.22 2.47
CA VAL A 36 17.13 -1.68 2.24
C VAL A 36 15.90 -2.33 2.88
N GLU A 37 15.12 -1.63 3.69
CA GLU A 37 13.82 -2.09 4.17
C GLU A 37 12.69 -2.06 3.11
N GLY A 38 13.03 -2.10 1.83
CA GLY A 38 12.16 -2.57 0.74
C GLY A 38 11.98 -4.09 0.77
N GLY A 39 12.23 -4.72 1.91
CA GLY A 39 12.03 -6.13 2.16
C GLY A 39 10.58 -6.41 2.47
N CYS A 40 10.05 -7.41 1.87
CA CYS A 40 8.91 -8.27 2.15
C CYS A 40 8.13 -7.93 3.45
N GLY A 41 7.58 -6.69 3.51
CA GLY A 41 6.70 -6.29 4.59
C GLY A 41 5.41 -7.10 4.53
N MET A 42 4.79 -7.33 5.68
CA MET A 42 3.48 -7.96 5.76
C MET A 42 2.47 -7.21 4.88
N TYR A 43 1.76 -7.94 4.02
CA TYR A 43 0.66 -7.38 3.25
C TYR A 43 -0.52 -8.34 3.20
N ALA A 44 -1.71 -7.79 3.01
CA ALA A 44 -2.93 -8.55 2.84
C ALA A 44 -3.64 -8.19 1.53
N VAL A 45 -4.40 -9.13 0.99
CA VAL A 45 -5.35 -8.89 -0.09
C VAL A 45 -6.74 -8.96 0.50
N ILE A 46 -7.41 -7.80 0.55
CA ILE A 46 -8.75 -7.63 1.09
C ILE A 46 -9.78 -7.45 -0.01
N LYS A 47 -11.03 -7.78 0.29
CA LYS A 47 -12.18 -7.48 -0.56
C LYS A 47 -13.08 -6.46 0.13
N THR A 48 -13.39 -5.39 -0.59
CA THR A 48 -14.38 -4.41 -0.13
C THR A 48 -15.06 -3.75 -1.33
N GLY A 49 -16.35 -3.46 -1.24
CA GLY A 49 -17.13 -2.87 -2.33
C GLY A 49 -17.09 -3.65 -3.66
N GLY A 50 -16.92 -4.99 -3.60
CA GLY A 50 -16.80 -5.83 -4.80
C GLY A 50 -15.46 -5.77 -5.53
N LYS A 51 -14.46 -5.06 -4.97
CA LYS A 51 -13.09 -4.94 -5.50
C LYS A 51 -12.08 -5.53 -4.54
N GLN A 52 -10.91 -5.87 -5.07
CA GLN A 52 -9.78 -6.39 -4.29
C GLN A 52 -8.69 -5.32 -4.21
N TYR A 53 -8.08 -5.22 -3.04
CA TYR A 53 -7.01 -4.27 -2.75
C TYR A 53 -5.87 -4.99 -2.05
N LYS A 54 -4.64 -4.74 -2.51
CA LYS A 54 -3.44 -5.11 -1.78
C LYS A 54 -3.15 -3.97 -0.80
N VAL A 55 -2.97 -4.31 0.46
CA VAL A 55 -2.77 -3.34 1.54
C VAL A 55 -1.64 -3.78 2.46
N SER A 56 -0.86 -2.82 2.93
CA SER A 56 0.17 -3.00 3.95
C SER A 56 -0.15 -2.13 5.18
N PRO A 57 0.35 -2.47 6.37
CA PRO A 57 0.18 -1.61 7.53
C PRO A 57 0.72 -0.19 7.27
N GLY A 58 -0.08 0.82 7.58
CA GLY A 58 0.23 2.23 7.33
C GLY A 58 -0.26 2.79 5.99
N ASP A 59 -0.66 1.94 5.03
CA ASP A 59 -1.16 2.38 3.73
C ASP A 59 -2.49 3.12 3.83
N VAL A 60 -2.67 4.12 2.95
CA VAL A 60 -3.94 4.81 2.75
C VAL A 60 -4.52 4.42 1.40
N VAL A 61 -5.66 3.74 1.42
CA VAL A 61 -6.31 3.21 0.22
C VAL A 61 -7.71 3.78 0.08
N ARG A 62 -8.09 4.19 -1.14
CA ARG A 62 -9.45 4.62 -1.48
C ARG A 62 -10.27 3.42 -1.89
N VAL A 63 -11.32 3.15 -1.12
CA VAL A 63 -12.27 2.07 -1.36
C VAL A 63 -13.64 2.63 -1.72
N GLU A 64 -14.56 1.77 -2.16
CA GLU A 64 -15.95 2.17 -2.34
C GLU A 64 -16.55 2.66 -1.01
N SER A 65 -17.57 3.52 -1.08
CA SER A 65 -18.21 4.12 0.09
C SER A 65 -18.59 3.08 1.14
N LEU A 66 -18.13 3.28 2.35
CA LEU A 66 -18.48 2.50 3.54
C LEU A 66 -19.44 3.32 4.41
N ASP A 67 -20.31 2.64 5.16
CA ASP A 67 -21.22 3.28 6.12
C ASP A 67 -20.49 3.62 7.43
N ALA A 68 -19.40 4.38 7.34
CA ALA A 68 -18.57 4.78 8.45
C ALA A 68 -18.11 6.22 8.26
N LYS A 69 -18.07 6.99 9.34
CA LYS A 69 -17.67 8.41 9.33
C LYS A 69 -16.16 8.56 9.50
N LYS A 70 -15.67 9.72 9.11
CA LYS A 70 -14.25 10.07 9.32
C LYS A 70 -13.88 9.97 10.81
N GLY A 71 -12.81 9.23 11.09
CA GLY A 71 -12.31 8.91 12.44
C GLY A 71 -12.79 7.59 13.00
N ASP A 72 -13.77 6.92 12.37
CA ASP A 72 -14.25 5.62 12.81
C ASP A 72 -13.22 4.53 12.45
N THR A 73 -13.18 3.49 13.29
CA THR A 73 -12.39 2.28 13.03
C THR A 73 -13.28 1.23 12.37
N VAL A 74 -12.86 0.70 11.24
CA VAL A 74 -13.58 -0.32 10.46
C VAL A 74 -12.78 -1.61 10.46
N GLU A 75 -13.45 -2.73 10.73
CA GLU A 75 -12.88 -4.07 10.59
C GLU A 75 -13.32 -4.70 9.28
N ILE A 76 -12.35 -5.07 8.45
CA ILE A 76 -12.58 -5.78 7.17
C ILE A 76 -12.27 -7.25 7.39
N LYS A 77 -13.30 -8.09 7.34
CA LYS A 77 -13.21 -9.54 7.56
C LYS A 77 -12.96 -10.33 6.28
N ASP A 78 -13.24 -9.72 5.12
CA ASP A 78 -13.08 -10.37 3.82
C ASP A 78 -11.62 -10.32 3.37
N VAL A 79 -10.78 -11.19 3.91
CA VAL A 79 -9.36 -11.32 3.60
C VAL A 79 -9.14 -12.58 2.75
N TYR A 80 -8.56 -12.42 1.57
CA TYR A 80 -8.24 -13.53 0.66
C TYR A 80 -6.87 -14.15 0.93
N MET A 81 -5.91 -13.30 1.23
CA MET A 81 -4.52 -13.72 1.39
C MET A 81 -3.79 -12.79 2.35
N ILE A 82 -2.91 -13.36 3.13
CA ILE A 82 -1.91 -12.63 3.91
C ILE A 82 -0.55 -13.19 3.56
N ALA A 83 0.40 -12.32 3.32
CA ALA A 83 1.81 -12.67 3.17
C ALA A 83 2.62 -11.93 4.24
N ASP A 84 3.42 -12.69 4.96
CA ASP A 84 4.36 -12.19 5.95
C ASP A 84 5.74 -12.77 5.63
N GLY A 85 6.54 -11.98 4.92
CA GLY A 85 7.79 -12.46 4.36
C GLY A 85 7.57 -13.64 3.42
N ASP A 86 8.18 -14.78 3.76
CA ASP A 86 8.08 -16.03 3.00
C ASP A 86 6.84 -16.86 3.34
N ASN A 87 6.12 -16.52 4.42
CA ASN A 87 4.92 -17.20 4.84
C ASN A 87 3.69 -16.65 4.13
N ILE A 88 3.06 -17.44 3.27
CA ILE A 88 1.87 -17.03 2.53
C ILE A 88 0.69 -17.90 2.97
N SER A 89 -0.36 -17.25 3.50
CA SER A 89 -1.63 -17.87 3.86
C SER A 89 -2.71 -17.50 2.87
N ILE A 90 -3.30 -18.47 2.18
CA ILE A 90 -4.33 -18.24 1.16
C ILE A 90 -5.65 -18.84 1.62
N GLY A 91 -6.72 -18.03 1.57
CA GLY A 91 -8.08 -18.45 1.93
C GLY A 91 -8.75 -19.34 0.87
N LYS A 92 -9.67 -20.20 1.33
CA LYS A 92 -10.52 -21.03 0.47
C LYS A 92 -12.01 -20.80 0.78
N PRO A 93 -12.67 -19.77 0.28
CA PRO A 93 -12.19 -18.61 -0.46
C PRO A 93 -11.62 -17.49 0.42
N LEU A 94 -11.98 -17.44 1.71
CA LEU A 94 -11.60 -16.41 2.67
C LEU A 94 -10.86 -17.04 3.85
N LEU A 95 -10.02 -16.24 4.50
CA LEU A 95 -9.37 -16.58 5.77
C LEU A 95 -10.34 -16.25 6.91
N SER A 96 -10.85 -17.24 7.62
CA SER A 96 -11.83 -17.08 8.68
C SER A 96 -11.27 -16.44 9.97
N SER A 97 -9.97 -16.61 10.21
CA SER A 97 -9.28 -16.06 11.38
C SER A 97 -8.72 -14.67 11.15
N ALA A 98 -8.58 -14.26 9.89
CA ALA A 98 -7.90 -13.03 9.51
C ALA A 98 -8.85 -11.83 9.47
N LYS A 99 -8.37 -10.68 9.92
CA LYS A 99 -9.05 -9.40 9.81
C LYS A 99 -8.07 -8.26 9.62
N VAL A 100 -8.50 -7.22 8.93
CA VAL A 100 -7.74 -5.98 8.75
C VAL A 100 -8.48 -4.85 9.44
N THR A 101 -7.79 -4.18 10.36
CA THR A 101 -8.30 -3.01 11.07
C THR A 101 -7.82 -1.75 10.36
N ALA A 102 -8.75 -0.90 9.98
CA ALA A 102 -8.46 0.35 9.29
C ALA A 102 -9.23 1.52 9.92
N GLU A 103 -8.68 2.71 9.83
CA GLU A 103 -9.31 3.96 10.26
C GLU A 103 -9.76 4.77 9.05
N VAL A 104 -10.97 5.31 9.08
CA VAL A 104 -11.49 6.21 8.04
C VAL A 104 -10.83 7.57 8.16
N VAL A 105 -10.05 7.94 7.14
CA VAL A 105 -9.36 9.24 7.08
C VAL A 105 -10.14 10.26 6.27
N GLU A 106 -10.76 9.80 5.17
CA GLU A 106 -11.39 10.66 4.16
C GLU A 106 -12.71 10.05 3.71
N GLU A 107 -13.75 10.87 3.58
CA GLU A 107 -15.01 10.52 2.92
C GLU A 107 -15.33 11.63 1.93
N ASP A 108 -15.30 11.33 0.63
CA ASP A 108 -15.46 12.34 -0.41
C ASP A 108 -15.98 11.74 -1.73
N ARG A 109 -16.15 12.60 -2.71
CA ARG A 109 -16.59 12.27 -4.06
C ARG A 109 -15.46 12.43 -5.05
N GLY A 110 -15.31 11.46 -5.92
CA GLY A 110 -14.35 11.49 -7.01
C GLY A 110 -14.58 12.63 -8.00
N VAL A 111 -13.69 12.75 -8.96
CA VAL A 111 -13.80 13.71 -10.06
C VAL A 111 -15.07 13.42 -10.87
N LYS A 112 -15.75 14.48 -11.32
CA LYS A 112 -16.95 14.34 -12.14
C LYS A 112 -16.62 13.74 -13.50
N LEU A 113 -17.20 12.60 -13.79
CA LEU A 113 -17.15 11.95 -15.10
C LEU A 113 -18.32 12.40 -15.95
N LEU A 114 -18.07 12.84 -17.18
CA LEU A 114 -19.08 13.18 -18.15
C LEU A 114 -19.20 12.06 -19.17
N ILE A 115 -20.38 11.44 -19.22
CA ILE A 115 -20.70 10.34 -20.14
C ILE A 115 -21.55 10.92 -21.26
N PHE A 116 -20.97 11.04 -22.44
CA PHE A 116 -21.67 11.51 -23.63
C PHE A 116 -22.09 10.32 -24.48
N LYS A 117 -23.41 10.21 -24.72
CA LYS A 117 -24.01 9.20 -25.60
C LYS A 117 -24.57 9.87 -26.84
N HIS A 118 -24.19 9.38 -28.00
CA HIS A 118 -24.66 9.86 -29.30
C HIS A 118 -25.00 8.67 -30.20
N ARG A 119 -26.05 8.79 -31.00
CA ARG A 119 -26.42 7.81 -32.03
C ARG A 119 -26.18 8.40 -33.42
N ARG A 120 -25.43 7.68 -34.25
CA ARG A 120 -25.17 8.09 -35.65
C ARG A 120 -26.49 8.18 -36.43
N ARG A 121 -26.64 9.18 -37.28
CA ARG A 121 -27.80 9.44 -38.14
C ARG A 121 -29.13 9.61 -37.36
N LYS A 122 -29.07 9.90 -36.09
CA LYS A 122 -30.26 10.22 -35.26
C LYS A 122 -29.94 11.43 -34.39
N ALA A 123 -30.93 12.26 -34.18
CA ALA A 123 -30.80 13.45 -33.32
C ALA A 123 -30.76 13.11 -31.84
N PHE A 124 -30.13 11.97 -31.48
CA PHE A 124 -30.01 11.53 -30.12
C PHE A 124 -28.64 11.93 -29.55
N ARG A 125 -28.64 12.82 -28.58
CA ARG A 125 -27.49 13.23 -27.77
C ARG A 125 -27.89 13.26 -26.32
N LYS A 126 -27.14 12.58 -25.45
CA LYS A 126 -27.40 12.56 -24.00
C LYS A 126 -26.09 12.69 -23.26
N THR A 127 -26.01 13.65 -22.38
CA THR A 127 -24.86 13.85 -21.48
C THR A 127 -25.30 13.53 -20.05
N ASN A 128 -24.65 12.59 -19.40
CA ASN A 128 -24.83 12.26 -18.00
C ASN A 128 -23.55 12.59 -17.24
N GLY A 129 -23.69 13.19 -16.05
CA GLY A 129 -22.59 13.36 -15.11
C GLY A 129 -22.66 12.28 -14.03
N HIS A 130 -21.52 11.78 -13.60
CA HIS A 130 -21.39 10.87 -12.46
C HIS A 130 -20.24 11.28 -11.57
N ARG A 131 -20.41 11.18 -10.25
CA ARG A 131 -19.35 11.25 -9.25
C ARG A 131 -19.47 10.04 -8.34
N GLN A 132 -18.41 9.25 -8.29
CA GLN A 132 -18.35 8.10 -7.39
C GLN A 132 -17.99 8.57 -5.98
N ASN A 133 -18.76 8.14 -4.99
CA ASN A 133 -18.40 8.32 -3.59
C ASN A 133 -17.30 7.30 -3.25
N TYR A 134 -16.34 7.69 -2.45
CA TYR A 134 -15.29 6.82 -1.95
C TYR A 134 -15.00 7.12 -0.48
N THR A 135 -14.47 6.13 0.21
CA THR A 135 -13.96 6.26 1.57
C THR A 135 -12.45 6.00 1.54
N GLY A 136 -11.65 6.92 2.05
CA GLY A 136 -10.22 6.72 2.26
C GLY A 136 -9.98 6.06 3.60
N ILE A 137 -9.41 4.87 3.60
CA ILE A 137 -9.07 4.12 4.81
C ILE A 137 -7.56 4.03 4.99
N LYS A 138 -7.09 4.23 6.21
CA LYS A 138 -5.71 3.99 6.62
C LYS A 138 -5.64 2.68 7.37
N VAL A 139 -4.87 1.75 6.85
CA VAL A 139 -4.65 0.44 7.48
C VAL A 139 -3.81 0.60 8.74
N LYS A 140 -4.33 0.15 9.90
CA LYS A 140 -3.61 0.13 11.17
C LYS A 140 -2.88 -1.18 11.36
N GLU A 141 -3.63 -2.28 11.31
CA GLU A 141 -3.13 -3.61 11.64
C GLU A 141 -3.72 -4.67 10.74
N ILE A 142 -2.94 -5.71 10.47
CA ILE A 142 -3.35 -6.94 9.81
C ILE A 142 -3.22 -8.07 10.84
N ILE A 143 -4.34 -8.71 11.19
CA ILE A 143 -4.40 -9.82 12.14
C ILE A 143 -4.62 -11.08 11.33
N ALA A 144 -3.71 -12.05 11.48
CA ALA A 144 -3.72 -13.33 10.77
C ALA A 144 -4.38 -14.44 11.62
#